data_e0e0645aa11af6a7efa8072655805673
#
_entry.id   e0e0645aa11af6a7efa8072655805673
#
_cell.length_a   1.000
_cell.length_b   1.000
_cell.length_c   1.000
_cell.angle_alpha   90.00
_cell.angle_beta   90.00
_cell.angle_gamma   90.00
#
_symmetry.space_group_name_H-M   'P 1'
#
loop_
_entity.id
_entity.type
_entity.pdbx_description
1 polymer ?
#
loop_
_entity_poly.entity_id
_entity_poly.type
_entity_poly.pdbx_seq_one_letter_code
_entity_poly.pdbx_strand_id
1 'polypeptide(L)'
;MKPAVEVSITSWKKNVVKPGQEYGRVLLMPGTGYNCDRPLLYWSAQALVEAGWRIDRMNVRNVSDDLSTVIPVLNQAIDGWVAAARESGAGKAGDSGDGVAADDSATVLADGAAGSPNRDSDTPSGPRLLLIGKSLTTMTYPHVASHYGLPFVLLTPVLHHADFDPSARVIPVPAVGDDIVAESEAPSVAEARAIIRAEQAGQSHAASSRYSGPAPLICAGTADPFYDQARANALTPHVHEYPDANHSIEVPGHWRRSLDYLKEVTASVAQYAATL
;
A
#
# COMPACT_ATOMS: atom_id res chain seq x y z
N MET A 1 -11.56 16.81 28.26
CA MET A 1 -11.72 16.44 26.83
C MET A 1 -10.43 15.75 26.41
N LYS A 2 -10.50 14.58 25.77
CA LYS A 2 -9.32 14.01 25.12
C LYS A 2 -8.94 14.91 23.94
N PRO A 3 -7.65 15.17 23.70
CA PRO A 3 -7.23 15.97 22.55
C PRO A 3 -7.67 15.29 21.24
N ALA A 4 -7.97 16.11 20.23
CA ALA A 4 -8.32 15.62 18.91
C ALA A 4 -7.14 14.89 18.26
N VAL A 5 -7.42 13.93 17.39
CA VAL A 5 -6.40 13.25 16.57
C VAL A 5 -5.72 14.26 15.67
N GLU A 6 -4.42 14.31 15.71
CA GLU A 6 -3.60 15.19 14.89
C GLU A 6 -2.80 14.37 13.88
N VAL A 7 -2.90 14.72 12.60
CA VAL A 7 -2.13 14.08 11.52
C VAL A 7 -1.31 15.14 10.80
N SER A 8 -0.04 14.85 10.55
CA SER A 8 0.83 15.67 9.72
C SER A 8 1.65 14.78 8.79
N ILE A 9 1.94 15.28 7.59
CA ILE A 9 2.79 14.59 6.62
C ILE A 9 3.99 15.46 6.32
N THR A 10 5.18 14.86 6.40
CA THR A 10 6.45 15.54 6.20
C THR A 10 7.36 14.74 5.29
N SER A 11 8.14 15.42 4.46
CA SER A 11 9.15 14.76 3.66
C SER A 11 10.24 14.15 4.54
N TRP A 12 10.68 12.94 4.21
CA TRP A 12 11.72 12.27 4.98
C TRP A 12 13.08 12.91 4.76
N LYS A 13 13.78 13.24 5.84
CA LYS A 13 15.10 13.93 5.79
C LYS A 13 16.20 13.11 5.10
N LYS A 14 15.98 11.78 4.94
CA LYS A 14 16.93 10.87 4.28
C LYS A 14 16.65 10.65 2.79
N ASN A 15 15.71 11.39 2.20
CA ASN A 15 15.54 11.38 0.76
C ASN A 15 16.82 11.89 0.08
N VAL A 16 17.36 11.08 -0.84
CA VAL A 16 18.55 11.43 -1.65
C VAL A 16 18.16 11.99 -3.00
N VAL A 17 16.98 11.63 -3.50
CA VAL A 17 16.47 12.08 -4.79
C VAL A 17 15.86 13.47 -4.64
N LYS A 18 16.21 14.37 -5.56
CA LYS A 18 15.66 15.73 -5.60
C LYS A 18 14.18 15.69 -6.02
N PRO A 19 13.36 16.63 -5.51
CA PRO A 19 11.96 16.74 -5.95
C PRO A 19 11.87 16.82 -7.48
N GLY A 20 11.02 15.99 -8.05
CA GLY A 20 10.77 15.91 -9.48
C GLY A 20 11.81 15.11 -10.29
N GLN A 21 12.75 14.44 -9.64
CA GLN A 21 13.68 13.47 -10.25
C GLN A 21 13.43 12.06 -9.72
N GLU A 22 12.42 11.92 -8.83
CA GLU A 22 12.04 10.65 -8.24
C GLU A 22 11.39 9.70 -9.26
N TYR A 23 11.61 8.39 -9.06
CA TYR A 23 10.89 7.33 -9.76
C TYR A 23 9.39 7.34 -9.41
N GLY A 24 9.09 7.67 -8.16
CA GLY A 24 7.75 7.80 -7.62
C GLY A 24 7.77 8.32 -6.18
N ARG A 25 6.60 8.45 -5.57
CA ARG A 25 6.46 8.92 -4.19
C ARG A 25 5.78 7.88 -3.33
N VAL A 26 6.23 7.75 -2.09
CA VAL A 26 5.69 6.82 -1.10
C VAL A 26 5.16 7.59 0.10
N LEU A 27 3.94 7.28 0.53
CA LEU A 27 3.45 7.69 1.84
C LEU A 27 3.66 6.55 2.84
N LEU A 28 4.56 6.77 3.80
CA LEU A 28 4.85 5.86 4.88
C LEU A 28 3.98 6.18 6.09
N MET A 29 3.16 5.22 6.54
CA MET A 29 2.12 5.45 7.54
C MET A 29 2.32 4.56 8.78
N PRO A 30 2.33 5.14 9.99
CA PRO A 30 2.64 4.47 11.24
C PRO A 30 1.48 3.61 11.76
N GLY A 31 1.80 2.68 12.68
CA GLY A 31 0.82 2.01 13.53
C GLY A 31 0.68 2.67 14.90
N THR A 32 -0.27 2.20 15.71
CA THR A 32 -0.39 2.62 17.11
C THR A 32 0.87 2.23 17.89
N GLY A 33 1.56 3.21 18.48
CA GLY A 33 2.83 2.96 19.19
C GLY A 33 4.01 2.54 18.31
N TYR A 34 3.84 2.54 16.98
CA TYR A 34 4.85 2.13 16.01
C TYR A 34 5.06 3.22 14.95
N ASN A 35 5.98 4.13 15.21
CA ASN A 35 6.27 5.25 14.32
C ASN A 35 7.09 4.82 13.09
N CYS A 36 7.28 5.73 12.13
CA CYS A 36 7.99 5.47 10.88
C CYS A 36 9.50 5.24 11.04
N ASP A 37 10.09 5.44 12.23
CA ASP A 37 11.49 5.13 12.52
C ASP A 37 11.69 3.70 13.08
N ARG A 38 10.62 2.95 13.26
CA ARG A 38 10.68 1.56 13.70
C ARG A 38 11.05 0.62 12.53
N PRO A 39 11.67 -0.54 12.84
CA PRO A 39 12.38 -1.36 11.85
C PRO A 39 11.62 -1.66 10.55
N LEU A 40 10.38 -2.16 10.61
CA LEU A 40 9.63 -2.55 9.40
C LEU A 40 9.44 -1.37 8.43
N LEU A 41 9.06 -0.19 8.96
CA LEU A 41 8.83 1.00 8.14
C LEU A 41 10.15 1.65 7.73
N TYR A 42 11.11 1.73 8.65
CA TYR A 42 12.41 2.36 8.40
C TYR A 42 13.20 1.66 7.28
N TRP A 43 13.37 0.32 7.37
CA TRP A 43 14.15 -0.40 6.39
C TRP A 43 13.44 -0.53 5.04
N SER A 44 12.11 -0.66 5.03
CA SER A 44 11.32 -0.56 3.80
C SER A 44 11.53 0.79 3.10
N ALA A 45 11.50 1.89 3.87
CA ALA A 45 11.76 3.22 3.33
C ALA A 45 13.19 3.36 2.78
N GLN A 46 14.21 2.83 3.48
CA GLN A 46 15.60 2.86 3.00
C GLN A 46 15.76 2.14 1.66
N ALA A 47 15.21 0.93 1.54
CA ALA A 47 15.29 0.17 0.29
C ALA A 47 14.61 0.92 -0.87
N LEU A 48 13.50 1.61 -0.61
CA LEU A 48 12.80 2.39 -1.63
C LEU A 48 13.54 3.67 -2.01
N VAL A 49 14.21 4.35 -1.05
CA VAL A 49 15.09 5.50 -1.36
C VAL A 49 16.24 5.07 -2.26
N GLU A 50 16.87 3.92 -2.00
CA GLU A 50 17.92 3.35 -2.85
C GLU A 50 17.40 3.01 -4.26
N ALA A 51 16.12 2.64 -4.39
CA ALA A 51 15.43 2.41 -5.66
C ALA A 51 14.91 3.69 -6.33
N GLY A 52 15.24 4.88 -5.82
CA GLY A 52 14.88 6.16 -6.42
C GLY A 52 13.51 6.71 -6.03
N TRP A 53 12.83 6.11 -5.05
CA TRP A 53 11.58 6.64 -4.54
C TRP A 53 11.81 7.79 -3.55
N ARG A 54 10.87 8.74 -3.54
CA ARG A 54 10.82 9.80 -2.54
C ARG A 54 9.81 9.45 -1.45
N ILE A 55 10.23 9.50 -0.20
CA ILE A 55 9.42 9.11 0.96
C ILE A 55 8.85 10.34 1.65
N ASP A 56 7.56 10.32 1.88
CA ASP A 56 6.85 11.20 2.80
C ASP A 56 6.36 10.37 3.99
N ARG A 57 6.40 10.94 5.19
CA ARG A 57 6.08 10.26 6.45
C ARG A 57 4.87 10.88 7.10
N MET A 58 3.90 10.06 7.40
CA MET A 58 2.76 10.44 8.24
C MET A 58 3.16 10.36 9.71
N ASN A 59 2.80 11.37 10.48
CA ASN A 59 2.89 11.38 11.94
C ASN A 59 1.48 11.50 12.48
N VAL A 60 1.11 10.59 13.38
CA VAL A 60 -0.20 10.56 14.03
C VAL A 60 -0.02 10.75 15.54
N ARG A 61 -0.73 11.68 16.12
CA ARG A 61 -0.73 11.97 17.56
C ARG A 61 -2.14 11.86 18.10
N ASN A 62 -2.24 11.67 19.42
CA ASN A 62 -3.51 11.63 20.14
C ASN A 62 -4.50 10.60 19.60
N VAL A 63 -4.00 9.41 19.21
CA VAL A 63 -4.84 8.31 18.70
C VAL A 63 -5.87 7.94 19.77
N SER A 64 -7.14 7.99 19.39
CA SER A 64 -8.26 7.54 20.21
C SER A 64 -8.49 6.05 20.02
N ASP A 65 -9.08 5.39 21.02
CA ASP A 65 -9.56 4.01 20.89
C ASP A 65 -10.81 3.93 19.98
N ASP A 66 -11.46 5.07 19.77
CA ASP A 66 -12.60 5.19 18.85
C ASP A 66 -12.13 5.36 17.40
N LEU A 67 -12.03 4.26 16.70
CA LEU A 67 -11.60 4.20 15.31
C LEU A 67 -12.53 4.96 14.36
N SER A 68 -13.81 5.13 14.72
CA SER A 68 -14.76 5.90 13.91
C SER A 68 -14.38 7.38 13.80
N THR A 69 -13.63 7.90 14.77
CA THR A 69 -13.07 9.24 14.74
C THR A 69 -11.68 9.32 14.15
N VAL A 70 -10.88 8.25 14.25
CA VAL A 70 -9.47 8.21 13.78
C VAL A 70 -9.40 8.00 12.27
N ILE A 71 -10.11 7.00 11.76
CA ILE A 71 -9.98 6.59 10.34
C ILE A 71 -10.39 7.71 9.37
N PRO A 72 -11.47 8.48 9.57
CA PRO A 72 -11.79 9.61 8.69
C PRO A 72 -10.69 10.67 8.63
N VAL A 73 -10.02 10.97 9.76
CA VAL A 73 -8.91 11.94 9.79
C VAL A 73 -7.69 11.41 9.02
N LEU A 74 -7.38 10.12 9.13
CA LEU A 74 -6.32 9.48 8.34
C LEU A 74 -6.64 9.52 6.85
N ASN A 75 -7.87 9.20 6.46
CA ASN A 75 -8.33 9.25 5.08
C ASN A 75 -8.21 10.66 4.50
N GLN A 76 -8.67 11.68 5.23
CA GLN A 76 -8.54 13.08 4.81
C GLN A 76 -7.07 13.51 4.60
N ALA A 77 -6.17 13.07 5.47
CA ALA A 77 -4.74 13.36 5.32
C ALA A 77 -4.15 12.68 4.07
N ILE A 78 -4.59 11.45 3.78
CA ILE A 78 -4.20 10.71 2.56
C ILE A 78 -4.73 11.45 1.31
N ASP A 79 -5.98 11.91 1.32
CA ASP A 79 -6.59 12.66 0.21
C ASP A 79 -5.78 13.92 -0.11
N GLY A 80 -5.41 14.69 0.91
CA GLY A 80 -4.56 15.86 0.77
C GLY A 80 -3.16 15.53 0.21
N TRP A 81 -2.56 14.42 0.66
CA TRP A 81 -1.26 13.99 0.14
C TRP A 81 -1.33 13.55 -1.32
N VAL A 82 -2.35 12.79 -1.71
CA VAL A 82 -2.55 12.34 -3.10
C VAL A 82 -2.75 13.53 -4.02
N ALA A 83 -3.57 14.51 -3.62
CA ALA A 83 -3.80 15.73 -4.38
C ALA A 83 -2.49 16.49 -4.61
N ALA A 84 -1.74 16.79 -3.53
CA ALA A 84 -0.47 17.51 -3.61
C ALA A 84 0.60 16.76 -4.41
N ALA A 85 0.62 15.43 -4.33
CA ALA A 85 1.57 14.62 -5.10
C ALA A 85 1.28 14.68 -6.61
N ARG A 86 0.01 14.65 -7.00
CA ARG A 86 -0.42 14.76 -8.42
C ARG A 86 -0.15 16.15 -8.99
N GLU A 87 -0.42 17.22 -8.24
CA GLU A 87 -0.14 18.60 -8.65
C GLU A 87 1.36 18.83 -8.88
N SER A 88 2.21 18.28 -8.02
CA SER A 88 3.67 18.38 -8.16
C SER A 88 4.21 17.70 -9.43
N GLY A 89 3.51 16.70 -9.97
CA GLY A 89 3.84 16.01 -11.22
C GLY A 89 3.34 16.74 -12.47
N ALA A 90 2.22 17.46 -12.36
CA ALA A 90 1.62 18.14 -13.49
C ALA A 90 2.38 19.41 -13.95
N GLY A 91 3.12 20.07 -13.05
CA GLY A 91 3.87 21.29 -13.34
C GLY A 91 5.06 21.14 -14.29
N LYS A 92 5.43 19.91 -14.67
CA LYS A 92 6.58 19.64 -15.57
C LYS A 92 6.22 19.43 -17.04
N ALA A 93 4.97 19.27 -17.37
CA ALA A 93 4.54 19.04 -18.77
C ALA A 93 4.39 20.32 -19.59
N GLY A 94 4.56 21.52 -18.98
CA GLY A 94 4.23 22.81 -19.59
C GLY A 94 5.37 23.72 -19.99
N ASP A 95 6.66 23.39 -19.68
CA ASP A 95 7.78 24.27 -19.98
C ASP A 95 8.82 23.62 -20.90
N SER A 96 8.36 23.21 -22.08
CA SER A 96 9.21 22.98 -23.25
C SER A 96 8.68 23.79 -24.41
N GLY A 97 8.65 25.09 -24.24
CA GLY A 97 8.30 26.09 -25.24
C GLY A 97 9.40 27.08 -25.45
N ASP A 98 10.02 26.97 -26.61
CA ASP A 98 10.67 28.00 -27.39
C ASP A 98 12.02 28.57 -26.91
N GLY A 99 12.96 28.49 -27.82
CA GLY A 99 14.06 29.44 -27.83
C GLY A 99 15.36 28.98 -28.48
N VAL A 100 15.42 29.12 -29.80
CA VAL A 100 16.54 29.66 -30.58
C VAL A 100 17.54 28.71 -31.19
N ALA A 101 17.36 28.55 -32.49
CA ALA A 101 18.23 28.77 -33.65
C ALA A 101 19.72 28.40 -33.58
N ALA A 102 20.05 27.52 -34.51
CA ALA A 102 21.20 27.50 -35.44
C ALA A 102 22.63 27.68 -34.91
N ASP A 103 23.47 26.73 -35.11
CA ASP A 103 24.49 26.83 -36.15
C ASP A 103 25.19 25.48 -36.41
N ASP A 104 25.63 25.36 -37.58
CA ASP A 104 26.27 24.45 -38.47
C ASP A 104 27.34 23.44 -37.98
N SER A 105 27.38 22.34 -38.69
CA SER A 105 28.53 21.56 -39.11
C SER A 105 29.17 20.52 -38.17
N ALA A 106 28.94 19.27 -38.40
CA ALA A 106 29.95 18.34 -38.96
C ALA A 106 29.44 16.87 -38.95
N THR A 107 29.47 16.31 -40.13
CA THR A 107 29.32 14.90 -40.49
C THR A 107 30.35 13.99 -39.80
N VAL A 108 29.96 12.86 -39.25
CA VAL A 108 30.69 11.59 -39.34
C VAL A 108 29.72 10.41 -39.22
N LEU A 109 29.84 9.50 -40.18
CA LEU A 109 29.16 8.22 -40.32
C LEU A 109 29.62 7.21 -39.25
N ALA A 110 28.71 6.39 -38.74
CA ALA A 110 28.93 4.95 -38.63
C ALA A 110 27.70 4.23 -38.04
N ASP A 111 27.28 3.24 -38.73
CA ASP A 111 26.50 2.05 -38.53
C ASP A 111 26.21 1.57 -37.10
N GLY A 112 24.98 1.00 -36.91
CA GLY A 112 24.73 0.07 -35.85
C GLY A 112 23.25 0.03 -35.43
N ALA A 113 22.46 -0.70 -36.19
CA ALA A 113 21.06 -1.01 -35.85
C ALA A 113 20.94 -1.78 -34.55
N ALA A 114 20.14 -1.28 -33.62
CA ALA A 114 19.36 -2.09 -32.70
C ALA A 114 18.08 -1.34 -32.38
N GLY A 115 16.98 -1.83 -32.93
CA GLY A 115 15.66 -1.27 -32.71
C GLY A 115 15.28 -1.26 -31.24
N SER A 116 15.08 -0.07 -30.69
CA SER A 116 14.39 0.08 -29.42
C SER A 116 12.93 -0.31 -29.63
N PRO A 117 12.36 -1.20 -28.79
CA PRO A 117 10.93 -1.44 -28.85
C PRO A 117 10.18 -0.14 -28.50
N ASN A 118 9.28 0.25 -29.38
CA ASN A 118 8.28 1.28 -29.16
C ASN A 118 7.65 1.05 -27.78
N ARG A 119 7.95 1.91 -26.82
CA ARG A 119 7.17 2.04 -25.60
C ARG A 119 5.88 2.74 -25.99
N ASP A 120 4.83 1.92 -26.15
CA ASP A 120 3.47 2.41 -26.30
C ASP A 120 3.16 3.46 -25.22
N SER A 121 2.65 4.59 -25.68
CA SER A 121 2.41 5.84 -24.96
C SER A 121 1.16 5.81 -24.08
N ASP A 122 0.94 4.75 -23.31
CA ASP A 122 -0.16 4.65 -22.35
C ASP A 122 0.31 4.71 -20.89
N THR A 123 1.41 5.40 -20.64
CA THR A 123 1.84 5.67 -19.26
C THR A 123 0.98 6.80 -18.71
N PRO A 124 0.20 6.60 -17.65
CA PRO A 124 -0.58 7.67 -17.02
C PRO A 124 0.37 8.82 -16.66
N SER A 125 0.05 10.03 -17.11
CA SER A 125 0.87 11.23 -17.02
C SER A 125 1.08 11.80 -15.60
N GLY A 126 0.95 10.98 -14.57
CA GLY A 126 1.11 11.36 -13.17
C GLY A 126 2.27 10.64 -12.47
N PRO A 127 2.73 11.15 -11.32
CA PRO A 127 3.76 10.49 -10.54
C PRO A 127 3.26 9.13 -10.03
N ARG A 128 4.15 8.11 -10.06
CA ARG A 128 3.85 6.84 -9.40
C ARG A 128 3.70 7.05 -7.90
N LEU A 129 2.61 6.55 -7.32
CA LEU A 129 2.31 6.68 -5.90
C LEU A 129 2.19 5.29 -5.29
N LEU A 130 2.76 5.11 -4.10
CA LEU A 130 2.68 3.90 -3.30
C LEU A 130 2.36 4.26 -1.85
N LEU A 131 1.47 3.53 -1.20
CA LEU A 131 1.18 3.66 0.21
C LEU A 131 1.71 2.45 0.97
N ILE A 132 2.32 2.69 2.13
CA ILE A 132 2.77 1.64 3.05
C ILE A 132 2.17 1.93 4.41
N GLY A 133 1.24 1.12 4.84
CA GLY A 133 0.59 1.23 6.15
C GLY A 133 0.97 0.09 7.09
N LYS A 134 1.05 0.39 8.39
CA LYS A 134 1.29 -0.60 9.43
C LYS A 134 0.15 -0.59 10.44
N SER A 135 -0.42 -1.78 10.74
CA SER A 135 -1.43 -1.92 11.79
C SER A 135 -2.61 -0.95 11.58
N LEU A 136 -2.83 0.00 12.48
CA LEU A 136 -3.90 1.00 12.41
C LEU A 136 -4.10 1.60 11.01
N THR A 137 -3.03 2.03 10.37
CA THR A 137 -3.13 2.71 9.08
C THR A 137 -3.44 1.75 7.91
N THR A 138 -3.36 0.43 8.10
CA THR A 138 -3.84 -0.53 7.10
C THR A 138 -5.36 -0.48 6.93
N MET A 139 -6.09 0.00 7.93
CA MET A 139 -7.54 0.17 7.89
C MET A 139 -8.00 1.25 6.90
N THR A 140 -7.08 2.08 6.39
CA THR A 140 -7.37 3.08 5.34
C THR A 140 -7.35 2.48 3.94
N TYR A 141 -6.91 1.22 3.76
CA TYR A 141 -6.83 0.57 2.46
C TYR A 141 -8.16 0.58 1.69
N PRO A 142 -9.33 0.27 2.29
CA PRO A 142 -10.60 0.32 1.57
C PRO A 142 -10.92 1.70 0.97
N HIS A 143 -10.57 2.78 1.66
CA HIS A 143 -10.71 4.14 1.16
C HIS A 143 -9.78 4.38 -0.04
N VAL A 144 -8.48 4.08 0.11
CA VAL A 144 -7.48 4.28 -0.95
C VAL A 144 -7.81 3.47 -2.20
N ALA A 145 -8.18 2.21 -2.03
CA ALA A 145 -8.51 1.31 -3.13
C ALA A 145 -9.76 1.75 -3.89
N SER A 146 -10.81 2.21 -3.16
CA SER A 146 -12.07 2.62 -3.77
C SER A 146 -12.02 4.00 -4.45
N HIS A 147 -11.22 4.92 -3.93
CA HIS A 147 -11.18 6.31 -4.45
C HIS A 147 -10.05 6.53 -5.45
N TYR A 148 -8.95 5.81 -5.32
CA TYR A 148 -7.73 6.11 -6.08
C TYR A 148 -7.19 4.92 -6.86
N GLY A 149 -7.49 3.69 -6.46
CA GLY A 149 -6.92 2.49 -7.06
C GLY A 149 -5.38 2.45 -6.93
N LEU A 150 -4.81 3.01 -5.86
CA LEU A 150 -3.37 3.08 -5.68
C LEU A 150 -2.80 1.79 -5.06
N PRO A 151 -1.57 1.40 -5.42
CA PRO A 151 -0.88 0.29 -4.81
C PRO A 151 -0.64 0.53 -3.32
N PHE A 152 -0.77 -0.54 -2.54
CA PHE A 152 -0.67 -0.48 -1.09
C PHE A 152 0.09 -1.67 -0.52
N VAL A 153 0.97 -1.43 0.44
CA VAL A 153 1.61 -2.46 1.26
C VAL A 153 1.00 -2.45 2.66
N LEU A 154 0.45 -3.56 3.07
CA LEU A 154 -0.20 -3.79 4.35
C LEU A 154 0.76 -4.56 5.27
N LEU A 155 1.45 -3.85 6.17
CA LEU A 155 2.33 -4.46 7.17
C LEU A 155 1.52 -4.76 8.43
N THR A 156 1.47 -6.04 8.81
CA THR A 156 0.69 -6.54 9.95
C THR A 156 -0.72 -5.93 9.99
N PRO A 157 -1.55 -6.21 8.97
CA PRO A 157 -2.87 -5.62 8.86
C PRO A 157 -3.81 -6.09 9.98
N VAL A 158 -4.73 -5.20 10.36
CA VAL A 158 -5.83 -5.53 11.27
C VAL A 158 -6.96 -6.10 10.45
N LEU A 159 -7.18 -7.43 10.52
CA LEU A 159 -8.15 -8.16 9.71
C LEU A 159 -9.40 -8.62 10.48
N HIS A 160 -9.51 -8.25 11.75
CA HIS A 160 -10.63 -8.67 12.63
C HIS A 160 -11.59 -7.54 13.02
N HIS A 161 -11.43 -6.33 12.46
CA HIS A 161 -12.33 -5.23 12.77
C HIS A 161 -13.50 -5.19 11.79
N ALA A 162 -14.74 -5.28 12.28
CA ALA A 162 -15.95 -5.41 11.44
C ALA A 162 -16.13 -4.24 10.44
N ASP A 163 -15.88 -3.00 10.89
CA ASP A 163 -16.16 -1.79 10.09
C ASP A 163 -14.97 -1.37 9.19
N PHE A 164 -13.75 -1.70 9.60
CA PHE A 164 -12.51 -1.22 8.96
C PHE A 164 -11.62 -2.36 8.46
N ASP A 165 -12.07 -3.60 8.56
CA ASP A 165 -11.35 -4.74 8.01
C ASP A 165 -11.23 -4.60 6.48
N PRO A 166 -10.02 -4.49 5.95
CA PRO A 166 -9.80 -4.35 4.51
C PRO A 166 -10.31 -5.55 3.71
N SER A 167 -10.43 -6.74 4.32
CA SER A 167 -10.94 -7.95 3.68
C SER A 167 -12.47 -8.07 3.71
N ALA A 168 -13.16 -7.41 4.63
CA ALA A 168 -14.60 -7.55 4.85
C ALA A 168 -15.47 -7.17 3.63
N ARG A 169 -14.92 -6.34 2.72
CA ARG A 169 -15.61 -5.90 1.49
C ARG A 169 -15.36 -6.81 0.29
N VAL A 170 -14.47 -7.77 0.42
CA VAL A 170 -14.12 -8.75 -0.63
C VAL A 170 -14.94 -10.04 -0.47
N ILE A 171 -15.35 -10.34 0.75
CA ILE A 171 -16.26 -11.48 1.02
C ILE A 171 -17.66 -11.07 0.54
N PRO A 172 -18.26 -11.77 -0.43
CA PRO A 172 -19.64 -11.48 -0.83
C PRO A 172 -20.55 -11.68 0.38
N VAL A 173 -21.16 -10.61 0.86
CA VAL A 173 -22.27 -10.74 1.78
C VAL A 173 -23.40 -11.37 0.97
N PRO A 174 -23.96 -12.53 1.35
CA PRO A 174 -25.12 -13.07 0.68
C PRO A 174 -26.18 -11.98 0.61
N ALA A 175 -26.79 -11.79 -0.56
CA ALA A 175 -27.91 -10.86 -0.69
C ALA A 175 -28.97 -11.31 0.31
N VAL A 176 -29.13 -10.57 1.39
CA VAL A 176 -30.21 -10.76 2.34
C VAL A 176 -31.48 -10.35 1.60
N GLY A 177 -32.29 -11.31 1.24
CA GLY A 177 -33.67 -11.05 0.83
C GLY A 177 -34.37 -10.28 1.95
N ASP A 178 -35.28 -9.40 1.60
CA ASP A 178 -35.96 -8.43 2.45
C ASP A 178 -36.84 -9.04 3.60
N ASP A 179 -36.54 -10.23 4.04
CA ASP A 179 -37.23 -10.85 5.15
C ASP A 179 -36.24 -11.26 6.23
N ILE A 180 -36.41 -10.61 7.39
CA ILE A 180 -36.22 -11.18 8.72
C ILE A 180 -35.04 -10.73 9.57
N VAL A 181 -35.44 -10.18 10.62
CA VAL A 181 -35.16 -10.46 12.05
C VAL A 181 -34.53 -11.85 12.23
N ALA A 182 -33.26 -11.94 12.49
CA ALA A 182 -32.65 -12.94 13.35
C ALA A 182 -31.15 -12.65 13.56
N GLU A 183 -30.74 -12.85 14.78
CA GLU A 183 -29.38 -12.86 15.24
C GLU A 183 -28.46 -13.57 14.23
N SER A 184 -27.64 -12.79 13.51
CA SER A 184 -26.72 -13.32 12.53
C SER A 184 -25.43 -13.69 13.25
N GLU A 185 -25.26 -14.97 13.54
CA GLU A 185 -23.93 -15.51 13.76
C GLU A 185 -23.12 -15.30 12.48
N ALA A 186 -21.93 -14.69 12.60
CA ALA A 186 -20.99 -14.61 11.50
C ALA A 186 -20.70 -16.02 10.95
N PRO A 187 -20.63 -16.21 9.63
CA PRO A 187 -20.37 -17.54 9.05
C PRO A 187 -19.08 -18.10 9.64
N SER A 188 -19.13 -19.38 10.01
CA SER A 188 -17.96 -20.06 10.57
C SER A 188 -16.81 -20.06 9.55
N VAL A 189 -15.58 -20.09 10.05
CA VAL A 189 -14.36 -20.14 9.20
C VAL A 189 -14.42 -21.30 8.19
N ALA A 190 -15.16 -22.38 8.51
CA ALA A 190 -15.39 -23.52 7.62
C ALA A 190 -16.33 -23.18 6.47
N GLU A 191 -17.39 -22.42 6.72
CA GLU A 191 -18.32 -21.97 5.68
C GLU A 191 -17.70 -20.94 4.75
N ALA A 192 -16.93 -19.99 5.29
CA ALA A 192 -16.16 -19.04 4.48
C ALA A 192 -15.15 -19.77 3.56
N ARG A 193 -14.46 -20.80 4.07
CA ARG A 193 -13.57 -21.66 3.26
C ARG A 193 -14.32 -22.48 2.20
N ALA A 194 -15.52 -22.94 2.49
CA ALA A 194 -16.35 -23.69 1.52
C ALA A 194 -16.83 -22.79 0.39
N ILE A 195 -17.24 -21.55 0.69
CA ILE A 195 -17.62 -20.54 -0.30
C ILE A 195 -16.44 -20.19 -1.20
N ILE A 196 -15.26 -19.91 -0.62
CA ILE A 196 -14.04 -19.60 -1.36
C ILE A 196 -13.63 -20.76 -2.28
N ARG A 197 -13.72 -22.02 -1.82
CA ARG A 197 -13.41 -23.20 -2.67
C ARG A 197 -14.43 -23.41 -3.78
N ALA A 198 -15.70 -23.16 -3.55
CA ALA A 198 -16.75 -23.28 -4.56
C ALA A 198 -16.57 -22.21 -5.65
N GLU A 199 -16.18 -20.99 -5.28
CA GLU A 199 -15.89 -19.92 -6.22
C GLU A 199 -14.60 -20.17 -7.02
N GLN A 200 -13.55 -20.69 -6.40
CA GLN A 200 -12.30 -21.06 -7.10
C GLN A 200 -12.49 -22.25 -8.05
N ALA A 201 -13.40 -23.16 -7.77
CA ALA A 201 -13.68 -24.33 -8.63
C ALA A 201 -14.62 -24.02 -9.80
N GLY A 202 -15.39 -22.92 -9.75
CA GLY A 202 -16.45 -22.62 -10.72
C GLY A 202 -16.24 -21.39 -11.58
N GLN A 203 -15.24 -20.57 -11.34
CA GLN A 203 -15.10 -19.29 -12.03
C GLN A 203 -13.67 -18.99 -12.48
N SER A 204 -13.41 -19.20 -13.75
CA SER A 204 -12.52 -18.37 -14.54
C SER A 204 -13.20 -17.04 -14.92
N HIS A 205 -14.07 -16.49 -14.08
CA HIS A 205 -14.65 -15.17 -14.26
C HIS A 205 -14.36 -14.35 -13.01
N ALA A 206 -13.51 -13.36 -13.21
CA ALA A 206 -13.18 -12.31 -12.28
C ALA A 206 -14.36 -11.99 -11.36
N ALA A 207 -14.23 -12.34 -10.07
CA ALA A 207 -14.84 -11.52 -9.04
C ALA A 207 -14.33 -10.11 -9.34
N SER A 208 -15.18 -9.29 -9.93
CA SER A 208 -14.90 -7.88 -10.19
C SER A 208 -14.51 -7.29 -8.84
N SER A 209 -13.20 -7.20 -8.59
CA SER A 209 -12.73 -6.58 -7.37
C SER A 209 -13.38 -5.22 -7.34
N ARG A 210 -14.06 -4.85 -6.27
CA ARG A 210 -14.66 -3.53 -6.09
C ARG A 210 -13.61 -2.41 -6.15
N TYR A 211 -12.36 -2.78 -6.34
CA TYR A 211 -11.19 -1.95 -6.35
C TYR A 211 -10.49 -2.05 -7.70
N SER A 212 -10.29 -0.93 -8.35
CA SER A 212 -9.71 -0.83 -9.70
C SER A 212 -8.18 -0.79 -9.72
N GLY A 213 -7.52 -0.97 -8.58
CA GLY A 213 -6.06 -0.85 -8.44
C GLY A 213 -5.33 -2.18 -8.37
N PRO A 214 -3.99 -2.16 -8.29
CA PRO A 214 -3.17 -3.33 -8.06
C PRO A 214 -3.54 -4.04 -6.77
N ALA A 215 -3.47 -5.38 -6.75
CA ALA A 215 -3.65 -6.15 -5.54
C ALA A 215 -2.56 -5.77 -4.51
N PRO A 216 -2.92 -5.54 -3.23
CA PRO A 216 -1.96 -5.09 -2.24
C PRO A 216 -0.97 -6.20 -1.86
N LEU A 217 0.22 -5.82 -1.38
CA LEU A 217 1.13 -6.73 -0.70
C LEU A 217 0.76 -6.81 0.79
N ILE A 218 0.67 -8.01 1.34
CA ILE A 218 0.50 -8.27 2.77
C ILE A 218 1.75 -8.93 3.33
N CYS A 219 2.27 -8.41 4.45
CA CYS A 219 3.31 -9.02 5.27
C CYS A 219 2.81 -9.14 6.72
N ALA A 220 2.67 -10.35 7.24
CA ALA A 220 2.12 -10.59 8.57
C ALA A 220 2.76 -11.77 9.31
N GLY A 221 2.85 -11.67 10.63
CA GLY A 221 3.27 -12.77 11.48
C GLY A 221 2.11 -13.73 11.75
N THR A 222 2.37 -15.05 11.77
CA THR A 222 1.30 -16.03 12.02
C THR A 222 0.86 -16.10 13.49
N ALA A 223 1.66 -15.56 14.42
CA ALA A 223 1.31 -15.41 15.83
C ALA A 223 0.75 -14.01 16.16
N ASP A 224 0.47 -13.19 15.15
CA ASP A 224 -0.18 -11.90 15.32
C ASP A 224 -1.68 -12.08 15.61
N PRO A 225 -2.21 -11.60 16.74
CA PRO A 225 -3.63 -11.77 17.10
C PRO A 225 -4.58 -11.01 16.19
N PHE A 226 -4.10 -10.03 15.41
CA PHE A 226 -4.91 -9.26 14.47
C PHE A 226 -4.90 -9.85 13.06
N TYR A 227 -4.09 -10.89 12.82
CA TYR A 227 -3.96 -11.52 11.52
C TYR A 227 -4.98 -12.65 11.32
N ASP A 228 -5.57 -12.71 10.14
CA ASP A 228 -6.41 -13.80 9.67
C ASP A 228 -5.97 -14.22 8.26
N GLN A 229 -5.44 -15.43 8.14
CA GLN A 229 -4.93 -15.98 6.89
C GLN A 229 -6.03 -16.08 5.81
N ALA A 230 -7.24 -16.51 6.17
CA ALA A 230 -8.31 -16.67 5.21
C ALA A 230 -8.72 -15.31 4.61
N ARG A 231 -8.82 -14.29 5.45
CA ARG A 231 -9.12 -12.92 5.02
C ARG A 231 -8.00 -12.30 4.22
N ALA A 232 -6.74 -12.52 4.60
CA ALA A 232 -5.58 -12.05 3.84
C ALA A 232 -5.57 -12.63 2.43
N ASN A 233 -5.76 -13.95 2.30
CA ASN A 233 -5.81 -14.65 1.02
C ASN A 233 -7.05 -14.29 0.17
N ALA A 234 -8.16 -13.89 0.80
CA ALA A 234 -9.32 -13.37 0.09
C ALA A 234 -9.07 -11.96 -0.47
N LEU A 235 -8.20 -11.20 0.16
CA LEU A 235 -7.89 -9.82 -0.24
C LEU A 235 -6.89 -9.75 -1.39
N THR A 236 -5.86 -10.60 -1.39
CA THR A 236 -4.76 -10.55 -2.35
C THR A 236 -4.05 -11.90 -2.50
N PRO A 237 -3.48 -12.20 -3.70
CA PRO A 237 -2.56 -13.32 -3.85
C PRO A 237 -1.14 -13.04 -3.32
N HIS A 238 -0.82 -11.79 -2.96
CA HIS A 238 0.52 -11.38 -2.53
C HIS A 238 0.60 -11.35 -1.00
N VAL A 239 0.52 -12.54 -0.38
CA VAL A 239 0.59 -12.70 1.08
C VAL A 239 1.90 -13.36 1.47
N HIS A 240 2.69 -12.71 2.31
CA HIS A 240 3.90 -13.21 2.92
C HIS A 240 3.68 -13.41 4.41
N GLU A 241 3.67 -14.66 4.83
CA GLU A 241 3.49 -15.07 6.22
C GLU A 241 4.82 -15.41 6.88
N TYR A 242 5.00 -14.93 8.10
CA TYR A 242 6.20 -15.14 8.89
C TYR A 242 5.87 -16.02 10.11
N PRO A 243 6.23 -17.33 10.06
CA PRO A 243 5.88 -18.29 11.11
C PRO A 243 6.34 -17.87 12.49
N ASP A 244 5.46 -18.02 13.49
CA ASP A 244 5.67 -17.67 14.90
C ASP A 244 5.96 -16.19 15.20
N ALA A 245 5.91 -15.34 14.19
CA ALA A 245 6.14 -13.92 14.38
C ALA A 245 4.89 -13.19 14.90
N ASN A 246 5.10 -12.21 15.76
CA ASN A 246 4.08 -11.37 16.37
C ASN A 246 3.67 -10.19 15.48
N HIS A 247 2.90 -9.26 16.04
CA HIS A 247 2.44 -8.02 15.37
C HIS A 247 3.57 -7.06 14.93
N SER A 248 4.81 -7.29 15.29
CA SER A 248 5.99 -6.55 14.81
C SER A 248 6.86 -7.36 13.84
N ILE A 249 6.38 -8.55 13.44
CA ILE A 249 7.15 -9.57 12.69
C ILE A 249 8.44 -9.94 13.43
N GLU A 250 8.32 -10.06 14.74
CA GLU A 250 9.39 -10.53 15.63
C GLU A 250 9.01 -11.88 16.24
N VAL A 251 9.99 -12.80 16.34
CA VAL A 251 9.83 -14.07 17.04
C VAL A 251 10.42 -13.94 18.44
N PRO A 252 9.60 -13.89 19.50
CA PRO A 252 10.08 -13.73 20.86
C PRO A 252 11.15 -14.76 21.24
N GLY A 253 12.27 -14.29 21.78
CA GLY A 253 13.40 -15.15 22.14
C GLY A 253 14.31 -15.58 20.98
N HIS A 254 13.97 -15.25 19.73
CA HIS A 254 14.71 -15.66 18.53
C HIS A 254 15.09 -14.45 17.65
N TRP A 255 15.95 -13.58 18.19
CA TRP A 255 16.31 -12.32 17.53
C TRP A 255 16.92 -12.49 16.13
N ARG A 256 17.70 -13.57 15.88
CA ARG A 256 18.27 -13.83 14.54
C ARG A 256 17.16 -14.04 13.52
N ARG A 257 16.18 -14.89 13.85
CA ARG A 257 15.01 -15.14 12.98
C ARG A 257 14.19 -13.87 12.74
N SER A 258 14.06 -13.03 13.77
CA SER A 258 13.39 -11.72 13.63
C SER A 258 14.12 -10.79 12.65
N LEU A 259 15.48 -10.81 12.66
CA LEU A 259 16.27 -10.03 11.70
C LEU A 259 16.19 -10.60 10.28
N ASP A 260 16.16 -11.93 10.12
CA ASP A 260 15.96 -12.57 8.81
C ASP A 260 14.59 -12.18 8.25
N TYR A 261 13.53 -12.21 9.04
CA TYR A 261 12.20 -11.78 8.64
C TYR A 261 12.15 -10.28 8.28
N LEU A 262 12.82 -9.43 9.04
CA LEU A 262 12.91 -8.01 8.71
C LEU A 262 13.55 -7.79 7.32
N LYS A 263 14.61 -8.54 7.02
CA LYS A 263 15.28 -8.51 5.71
C LYS A 263 14.32 -8.98 4.61
N GLU A 264 13.58 -10.06 4.84
CA GLU A 264 12.62 -10.61 3.87
C GLU A 264 11.46 -9.64 3.61
N VAL A 265 10.88 -9.02 4.66
CA VAL A 265 9.85 -7.98 4.52
C VAL A 265 10.38 -6.82 3.68
N THR A 266 11.58 -6.34 3.98
CA THR A 266 12.21 -5.24 3.26
C THR A 266 12.38 -5.58 1.78
N ALA A 267 12.85 -6.79 1.47
CA ALA A 267 13.02 -7.27 0.10
C ALA A 267 11.67 -7.40 -0.63
N SER A 268 10.64 -7.93 0.04
CA SER A 268 9.28 -8.08 -0.52
C SER A 268 8.66 -6.72 -0.88
N VAL A 269 8.84 -5.72 -0.01
CA VAL A 269 8.37 -4.34 -0.27
C VAL A 269 9.10 -3.74 -1.47
N ALA A 270 10.43 -3.88 -1.54
CA ALA A 270 11.20 -3.38 -2.67
C ALA A 270 10.83 -4.08 -3.99
N GLN A 271 10.64 -5.40 -3.95
CA GLN A 271 10.20 -6.18 -5.10
C GLN A 271 8.81 -5.79 -5.58
N TYR A 272 7.85 -5.64 -4.67
CA TYR A 272 6.51 -5.15 -5.01
C TYR A 272 6.55 -3.77 -5.65
N ALA A 273 7.30 -2.84 -5.08
CA ALA A 273 7.45 -1.49 -5.64
C ALA A 273 8.11 -1.49 -7.03
N ALA A 274 8.98 -2.46 -7.33
CA ALA A 274 9.61 -2.61 -8.65
C ALA A 274 8.63 -3.11 -9.74
N THR A 275 7.46 -3.64 -9.37
CA THR A 275 6.41 -4.06 -10.33
C THR A 275 5.49 -2.91 -10.75
N LEU A 276 5.60 -1.77 -10.09
CA LEU A 276 4.77 -0.58 -10.32
C LEU A 276 5.43 0.35 -11.37
#